data_c8c907b55f9c397ad5481a530671ee8b
#
_entry.id   c8c907b55f9c397ad5481a530671ee8b
#
_cell.length_a   1.000
_cell.length_b   1.000
_cell.length_c   1.000
_cell.angle_alpha   90.00
_cell.angle_beta   90.00
_cell.angle_gamma   90.00
#
_symmetry.space_group_name_H-M   'P 1'
#
loop_
_entity.id
_entity.type
_entity.pdbx_description
1 polymer ?
#
loop_
_entity_poly.entity_id
_entity_poly.type
_entity_poly.pdbx_seq_one_letter_code
_entity_poly.pdbx_strand_id
1 'polypeptide(L)'
;NPAQDGRDKDGNINREVAGVKQLSSIEDEYKGVRQGTGVADNRYSTHSQTTVTTASKIIVMSAAEVWFLRAEAALRYNTGDDVENCYKQGVTVSFAQWDANGVSDYLESDDRPAAYVDVFDAKFNADAPSTITPKWDNTADKEEKLERIITQKWLALYPEGCEAWAEQRRTGYPRLIKVAVNNSGNTISTDDMIRRVFFNQDYKTDNKALYDALVSKLGGADN
;
A
#
# COMPACT_ATOMS: atom_id res chain seq x y z
N ASN A 1 5.80 14.34 24.96
CA ASN A 1 4.88 15.19 25.74
C ASN A 1 3.45 14.69 25.46
N PRO A 2 2.75 14.08 26.46
CA PRO A 2 1.40 13.50 26.28
C PRO A 2 0.39 14.47 25.66
N ALA A 3 0.54 15.76 25.88
CA ALA A 3 -0.33 16.79 25.31
C ALA A 3 -0.09 17.00 23.79
N GLN A 4 1.01 16.49 23.23
CA GLN A 4 1.33 16.63 21.81
C GLN A 4 0.96 15.39 20.99
N ASP A 5 0.84 14.23 21.63
CA ASP A 5 0.48 12.98 20.97
C ASP A 5 -0.99 12.59 21.14
N GLY A 6 -1.80 13.46 21.77
CA GLY A 6 -3.22 13.22 21.99
C GLY A 6 -3.53 12.24 23.11
N ARG A 7 -2.52 11.85 23.90
CA ARG A 7 -2.69 10.95 25.05
C ARG A 7 -2.93 11.75 26.34
N ASP A 8 -3.73 11.18 27.22
CA ASP A 8 -3.87 11.68 28.58
C ASP A 8 -2.66 11.31 29.45
N LYS A 9 -2.67 11.73 30.72
CA LYS A 9 -1.58 11.46 31.68
C LYS A 9 -1.38 9.95 31.96
N ASP A 10 -2.37 9.12 31.65
CA ASP A 10 -2.38 7.68 31.87
C ASP A 10 -2.03 6.91 30.58
N GLY A 11 -1.71 7.64 29.51
CA GLY A 11 -1.34 7.08 28.21
C GLY A 11 -2.51 6.77 27.28
N ASN A 12 -3.77 7.01 27.71
CA ASN A 12 -4.94 6.76 26.90
C ASN A 12 -5.13 7.86 25.85
N ILE A 13 -5.63 7.50 24.69
CA ILE A 13 -5.90 8.44 23.61
C ILE A 13 -7.17 9.20 23.91
N ASN A 14 -7.05 10.47 24.27
CA ASN A 14 -8.18 11.37 24.45
C ASN A 14 -8.46 12.12 23.14
N ARG A 15 -9.62 11.85 22.52
CA ARG A 15 -9.99 12.33 21.20
C ARG A 15 -11.18 13.28 21.19
N GLU A 16 -11.37 14.04 22.19
CA GLU A 16 -12.31 15.16 22.12
C GLU A 16 -11.66 16.32 21.36
N VAL A 17 -11.65 16.21 20.03
CA VAL A 17 -11.28 17.33 19.17
C VAL A 17 -12.54 17.80 18.46
N ALA A 18 -12.97 19.03 18.76
CA ALA A 18 -14.05 19.72 18.08
C ALA A 18 -15.41 18.99 18.06
N GLY A 19 -15.83 18.42 19.20
CA GLY A 19 -17.16 17.85 19.36
C GLY A 19 -17.33 16.44 18.78
N VAL A 20 -16.25 15.79 18.37
CA VAL A 20 -16.28 14.39 17.98
C VAL A 20 -16.14 13.53 19.24
N LYS A 21 -17.14 12.70 19.50
CA LYS A 21 -17.12 11.73 20.61
C LYS A 21 -15.88 10.87 20.57
N GLN A 22 -15.27 10.71 21.73
CA GLN A 22 -14.21 9.76 22.00
C GLN A 22 -14.48 8.40 21.35
N LEU A 23 -13.66 7.99 20.40
CA LEU A 23 -13.64 6.61 19.92
C LEU A 23 -12.74 5.83 20.86
N SER A 24 -13.35 4.99 21.68
CA SER A 24 -12.66 4.02 22.47
C SER A 24 -11.85 3.09 21.55
N SER A 25 -10.58 2.85 21.91
CA SER A 25 -9.70 1.82 21.40
C SER A 25 -9.33 1.86 19.90
N ILE A 26 -8.32 2.70 19.58
CA ILE A 26 -7.34 2.31 18.56
C ILE A 26 -6.14 1.61 19.26
N GLU A 27 -6.24 1.39 20.56
CA GLU A 27 -5.13 0.89 21.36
C GLU A 27 -4.57 -0.45 20.90
N ASP A 28 -5.39 -1.25 20.23
CA ASP A 28 -5.02 -2.58 19.75
C ASP A 28 -4.97 -2.71 18.23
N GLU A 29 -5.16 -1.61 17.48
CA GLU A 29 -5.20 -1.65 16.02
C GLU A 29 -4.09 -0.81 15.38
N TYR A 30 -3.42 -1.40 14.39
CA TYR A 30 -2.56 -0.63 13.49
C TYR A 30 -3.43 0.10 12.47
N LYS A 31 -3.37 1.43 12.46
CA LYS A 31 -4.20 2.25 11.57
C LYS A 31 -3.41 3.36 10.90
N GLY A 32 -3.43 3.34 9.57
CA GLY A 32 -2.89 4.42 8.75
C GLY A 32 -3.94 5.49 8.46
N VAL A 33 -3.52 6.55 7.80
CA VAL A 33 -4.39 7.60 7.27
C VAL A 33 -4.62 7.33 5.79
N ARG A 34 -5.88 7.38 5.36
CA ARG A 34 -6.21 7.26 3.93
C ARG A 34 -5.61 8.43 3.16
N GLN A 35 -4.96 8.15 2.05
CA GLN A 35 -4.37 9.17 1.18
C GLN A 35 -5.43 10.13 0.64
N GLY A 36 -5.10 11.42 0.59
CA GLY A 36 -5.95 12.45 -0.01
C GLY A 36 -7.09 12.94 0.87
N THR A 37 -7.07 12.69 2.18
CA THR A 37 -8.08 13.24 3.09
C THR A 37 -8.05 14.77 3.18
N GLY A 38 -6.95 15.39 2.76
CA GLY A 38 -6.79 16.85 2.74
C GLY A 38 -6.78 17.50 4.12
N VAL A 39 -6.68 16.73 5.17
CA VAL A 39 -6.71 17.22 6.54
C VAL A 39 -5.31 17.61 6.97
N ALA A 40 -5.06 18.89 7.08
CA ALA A 40 -3.78 19.45 7.50
C ALA A 40 -3.63 19.56 9.03
N ASP A 41 -4.53 19.00 9.79
CA ASP A 41 -4.53 19.11 11.24
C ASP A 41 -3.98 17.86 11.95
N ASN A 42 -3.77 18.00 13.25
CA ASN A 42 -3.22 16.95 14.10
C ASN A 42 -4.21 15.83 14.45
N ARG A 43 -5.38 15.76 13.82
CA ARG A 43 -6.43 14.77 14.17
C ARG A 43 -5.94 13.32 14.03
N TYR A 44 -5.08 13.08 13.05
CA TYR A 44 -4.52 11.75 12.81
C TYR A 44 -3.18 11.49 13.51
N SER A 45 -2.73 12.40 14.39
CA SER A 45 -1.45 12.25 15.11
C SER A 45 -1.34 11.01 15.99
N THR A 46 -2.49 10.42 16.33
CA THR A 46 -2.58 9.20 17.13
C THR A 46 -2.66 7.91 16.30
N HIS A 47 -2.63 8.03 14.96
CA HIS A 47 -2.54 6.86 14.09
C HIS A 47 -1.15 6.22 14.18
N SER A 48 -1.04 5.00 13.64
CA SER A 48 0.20 4.26 13.64
C SER A 48 1.35 5.07 13.04
N GLN A 49 2.49 5.04 13.68
CA GLN A 49 3.71 5.69 13.22
C GLN A 49 4.72 4.64 12.77
N THR A 50 5.53 5.02 11.80
CA THR A 50 6.60 4.15 11.31
C THR A 50 7.74 4.06 12.33
N THR A 51 8.38 2.90 12.40
CA THR A 51 9.62 2.70 13.15
C THR A 51 10.86 3.07 12.32
N VAL A 52 10.70 3.39 11.04
CA VAL A 52 11.80 3.82 10.17
C VAL A 52 12.20 5.26 10.51
N THR A 53 13.49 5.44 10.79
CA THR A 53 14.08 6.71 11.20
C THR A 53 15.29 7.04 10.34
N THR A 54 15.88 8.22 10.54
CA THR A 54 17.13 8.61 9.87
C THR A 54 18.33 7.72 10.21
N ALA A 55 18.24 6.93 11.26
CA ALA A 55 19.26 5.95 11.66
C ALA A 55 19.00 4.55 11.11
N SER A 56 17.86 4.31 10.47
CA SER A 56 17.51 3.01 9.89
C SER A 56 18.45 2.68 8.72
N LYS A 57 18.75 1.40 8.57
CA LYS A 57 19.55 0.93 7.43
C LYS A 57 18.79 1.13 6.13
N ILE A 58 19.48 1.57 5.09
CA ILE A 58 18.92 1.63 3.74
C ILE A 58 18.87 0.20 3.19
N ILE A 59 17.69 -0.23 2.80
CA ILE A 59 17.48 -1.49 2.10
C ILE A 59 17.61 -1.19 0.60
N VAL A 60 18.48 -1.90 -0.09
CA VAL A 60 18.65 -1.77 -1.55
C VAL A 60 17.81 -2.83 -2.27
N MET A 61 17.79 -4.04 -1.73
CA MET A 61 16.98 -5.16 -2.19
C MET A 61 16.84 -6.15 -1.04
N SER A 62 15.62 -6.56 -0.74
CA SER A 62 15.38 -7.51 0.33
C SER A 62 15.43 -8.96 -0.18
N ALA A 63 15.82 -9.89 0.71
CA ALA A 63 15.74 -11.32 0.36
C ALA A 63 14.28 -11.77 0.16
N ALA A 64 13.34 -11.15 0.85
CA ALA A 64 11.90 -11.40 0.66
C ALA A 64 11.46 -11.06 -0.78
N GLU A 65 11.91 -9.93 -1.30
CA GLU A 65 11.63 -9.54 -2.69
C GLU A 65 12.09 -10.60 -3.69
N VAL A 66 13.31 -11.13 -3.53
CA VAL A 66 13.84 -12.19 -4.41
C VAL A 66 12.95 -13.43 -4.40
N TRP A 67 12.46 -13.85 -3.23
CA TRP A 67 11.57 -14.99 -3.12
C TRP A 67 10.23 -14.75 -3.82
N PHE A 68 9.65 -13.55 -3.71
CA PHE A 68 8.41 -13.22 -4.41
C PHE A 68 8.61 -13.10 -5.93
N LEU A 69 9.75 -12.58 -6.39
CA LEU A 69 10.11 -12.58 -7.81
C LEU A 69 10.22 -14.02 -8.36
N ARG A 70 10.81 -14.95 -7.59
CA ARG A 70 10.85 -16.36 -7.96
C ARG A 70 9.45 -16.98 -8.00
N ALA A 71 8.59 -16.68 -7.02
CA ALA A 71 7.21 -17.15 -7.02
C ALA A 71 6.44 -16.67 -8.25
N GLU A 72 6.55 -15.37 -8.60
CA GLU A 72 5.94 -14.82 -9.81
C GLU A 72 6.51 -15.46 -11.08
N ALA A 73 7.83 -15.61 -11.18
CA ALA A 73 8.48 -16.24 -12.34
C ALA A 73 8.02 -17.70 -12.53
N ALA A 74 7.93 -18.47 -11.44
CA ALA A 74 7.43 -19.84 -11.48
C ALA A 74 5.96 -19.89 -11.93
N LEU A 75 5.12 -18.99 -11.39
CA LEU A 75 3.71 -18.89 -11.75
C LEU A 75 3.50 -18.51 -13.23
N ARG A 76 4.30 -17.58 -13.76
CA ARG A 76 4.13 -17.07 -15.13
C ARG A 76 4.80 -17.93 -16.17
N TYR A 77 5.99 -18.45 -15.89
CA TYR A 77 6.90 -19.04 -16.88
C TYR A 77 7.29 -20.49 -16.61
N ASN A 78 6.77 -21.08 -15.53
CA ASN A 78 7.07 -22.47 -15.14
C ASN A 78 8.57 -22.76 -15.06
N THR A 79 9.29 -21.96 -14.27
CA THR A 79 10.75 -22.02 -14.12
C THR A 79 11.27 -23.26 -13.38
N GLY A 80 10.36 -24.09 -12.87
CA GLY A 80 10.69 -25.30 -12.09
C GLY A 80 10.72 -25.05 -10.57
N ASP A 81 10.63 -23.82 -10.10
CA ASP A 81 10.43 -23.52 -8.68
C ASP A 81 8.99 -23.88 -8.26
N ASP A 82 8.85 -24.30 -7.01
CA ASP A 82 7.53 -24.45 -6.37
C ASP A 82 7.00 -23.07 -5.95
N VAL A 83 5.87 -22.68 -6.54
CA VAL A 83 5.27 -21.34 -6.35
C VAL A 83 4.86 -21.09 -4.89
N GLU A 84 4.18 -22.08 -4.27
CA GLU A 84 3.74 -22.01 -2.89
C GLU A 84 4.93 -21.88 -1.93
N ASN A 85 5.95 -22.73 -2.14
CA ASN A 85 7.14 -22.67 -1.30
C ASN A 85 7.86 -21.32 -1.44
N CYS A 86 8.03 -20.80 -2.65
CA CYS A 86 8.64 -19.48 -2.85
C CYS A 86 7.84 -18.37 -2.19
N TYR A 87 6.51 -18.39 -2.28
CA TYR A 87 5.62 -17.46 -1.60
C TYR A 87 5.80 -17.50 -0.09
N LYS A 88 5.71 -18.69 0.52
CA LYS A 88 5.86 -18.87 1.97
C LYS A 88 7.24 -18.45 2.48
N GLN A 89 8.30 -18.73 1.70
CA GLN A 89 9.65 -18.27 2.02
C GLN A 89 9.75 -16.75 1.98
N GLY A 90 9.12 -16.09 1.00
CA GLY A 90 9.08 -14.63 0.92
C GLY A 90 8.45 -14.00 2.16
N VAL A 91 7.31 -14.50 2.60
CA VAL A 91 6.65 -14.05 3.84
C VAL A 91 7.53 -14.31 5.06
N THR A 92 8.09 -15.51 5.19
CA THR A 92 8.92 -15.91 6.34
C THR A 92 10.15 -15.01 6.47
N VAL A 93 10.83 -14.74 5.37
CA VAL A 93 12.03 -13.87 5.37
C VAL A 93 11.66 -12.42 5.65
N SER A 94 10.49 -11.96 5.19
CA SER A 94 9.99 -10.63 5.51
C SER A 94 9.73 -10.46 7.01
N PHE A 95 9.09 -11.44 7.66
CA PHE A 95 8.90 -11.44 9.11
C PHE A 95 10.23 -11.41 9.86
N ALA A 96 11.20 -12.24 9.44
CA ALA A 96 12.53 -12.27 10.05
C ALA A 96 13.28 -10.94 9.87
N GLN A 97 13.13 -10.25 8.75
CA GLN A 97 13.74 -8.94 8.51
C GLN A 97 13.30 -7.88 9.53
N TRP A 98 12.06 -7.95 9.99
CA TRP A 98 11.45 -7.01 10.92
C TRP A 98 11.38 -7.52 12.36
N ASP A 99 11.99 -8.66 12.64
CA ASP A 99 11.92 -9.34 13.95
C ASP A 99 10.45 -9.53 14.42
N ALA A 100 9.58 -9.83 13.45
CA ALA A 100 8.17 -10.05 13.72
C ALA A 100 7.90 -11.53 14.06
N ASN A 101 6.94 -11.75 14.95
CA ASN A 101 6.53 -13.09 15.38
C ASN A 101 5.22 -13.51 14.68
N GLY A 102 4.88 -14.79 14.78
CA GLY A 102 3.57 -15.32 14.36
C GLY A 102 3.48 -15.61 12.85
N VAL A 103 4.58 -15.79 12.14
CA VAL A 103 4.58 -16.07 10.69
C VAL A 103 3.78 -17.33 10.32
N SER A 104 3.80 -18.37 11.15
CA SER A 104 3.04 -19.60 10.91
C SER A 104 1.53 -19.35 10.95
N ASP A 105 1.07 -18.61 11.94
CA ASP A 105 -0.35 -18.25 12.09
C ASP A 105 -0.79 -17.31 10.94
N TYR A 106 0.08 -16.38 10.57
CA TYR A 106 -0.16 -15.48 9.44
C TYR A 106 -0.33 -16.25 8.12
N LEU A 107 0.52 -17.24 7.84
CA LEU A 107 0.46 -18.04 6.62
C LEU A 107 -0.76 -18.97 6.55
N GLU A 108 -1.42 -19.22 7.66
CA GLU A 108 -2.67 -20.00 7.74
C GLU A 108 -3.90 -19.10 7.98
N SER A 109 -3.73 -17.77 8.04
CA SER A 109 -4.82 -16.84 8.28
C SER A 109 -5.73 -16.69 7.06
N ASP A 110 -7.02 -16.75 7.30
CA ASP A 110 -8.09 -16.42 6.37
C ASP A 110 -8.52 -14.94 6.48
N ASP A 111 -7.76 -14.11 7.20
CA ASP A 111 -8.02 -12.68 7.32
C ASP A 111 -7.88 -11.97 5.98
N ARG A 112 -8.74 -10.99 5.78
CA ARG A 112 -8.83 -10.22 4.54
C ARG A 112 -8.56 -8.76 4.81
N PRO A 113 -8.11 -7.98 3.81
CA PRO A 113 -8.05 -6.54 3.95
C PRO A 113 -9.38 -5.98 4.44
N ALA A 114 -9.36 -5.20 5.51
CA ALA A 114 -10.57 -4.60 6.07
C ALA A 114 -10.97 -3.34 5.30
N ALA A 115 -12.25 -2.98 5.39
CA ALA A 115 -12.72 -1.66 4.98
C ALA A 115 -12.02 -0.59 5.83
N TYR A 116 -11.70 0.53 5.21
CA TYR A 116 -11.18 1.69 5.95
C TYR A 116 -12.34 2.49 6.53
N VAL A 117 -12.39 2.56 7.84
CA VAL A 117 -13.35 3.40 8.56
C VAL A 117 -12.58 4.60 9.14
N ASP A 118 -12.87 5.80 8.63
CA ASP A 118 -12.26 7.02 9.14
C ASP A 118 -12.83 7.35 10.52
N VAL A 119 -11.96 7.70 11.45
CA VAL A 119 -12.35 7.95 12.84
C VAL A 119 -12.97 9.34 13.07
N PHE A 120 -12.84 10.24 12.09
CA PHE A 120 -13.27 11.63 12.22
C PHE A 120 -14.36 12.03 11.22
N ASP A 121 -14.36 11.45 10.01
CA ASP A 121 -15.29 11.84 8.95
C ASP A 121 -15.64 10.66 8.05
N ALA A 122 -16.86 10.19 8.17
CA ALA A 122 -17.35 9.03 7.42
C ALA A 122 -17.28 9.19 5.88
N LYS A 123 -17.15 10.42 5.38
CA LYS A 123 -16.95 10.66 3.93
C LYS A 123 -15.62 10.09 3.43
N PHE A 124 -14.68 9.85 4.32
CA PHE A 124 -13.39 9.24 4.00
C PHE A 124 -13.38 7.71 4.16
N ASN A 125 -14.48 7.10 4.53
CA ASN A 125 -14.60 5.65 4.54
C ASN A 125 -14.35 5.07 3.15
N ALA A 126 -13.86 3.84 3.11
CA ALA A 126 -13.69 3.09 1.86
C ALA A 126 -13.90 1.61 2.10
N ASP A 127 -14.46 0.94 1.12
CA ASP A 127 -14.61 -0.51 1.14
C ASP A 127 -13.24 -1.20 1.10
N ALA A 128 -13.21 -2.46 1.54
CA ALA A 128 -12.02 -3.29 1.42
C ALA A 128 -11.61 -3.41 -0.06
N PRO A 129 -10.33 -3.17 -0.39
CA PRO A 129 -9.91 -3.12 -1.79
C PRO A 129 -9.77 -4.51 -2.43
N SER A 130 -9.68 -5.56 -1.62
CA SER A 130 -9.45 -6.94 -2.05
C SER A 130 -10.03 -7.94 -1.06
N THR A 131 -10.14 -9.19 -1.50
CA THR A 131 -10.54 -10.34 -0.68
C THR A 131 -9.38 -11.34 -0.49
N ILE A 132 -8.18 -11.00 -0.93
CA ILE A 132 -7.01 -11.87 -0.84
C ILE A 132 -6.63 -12.10 0.62
N THR A 133 -6.38 -13.37 0.96
CA THR A 133 -5.88 -13.79 2.26
C THR A 133 -4.38 -14.09 2.22
N PRO A 134 -3.66 -14.03 3.35
CA PRO A 134 -2.27 -14.49 3.43
C PRO A 134 -2.11 -15.98 3.13
N LYS A 135 -3.11 -16.78 3.48
CA LYS A 135 -3.09 -18.22 3.26
C LYS A 135 -3.02 -18.56 1.79
N TRP A 136 -2.10 -19.47 1.43
CA TRP A 136 -1.99 -19.96 0.07
C TRP A 136 -3.17 -20.85 -0.29
N ASP A 137 -3.73 -20.64 -1.49
CA ASP A 137 -4.79 -21.47 -2.05
C ASP A 137 -4.32 -22.12 -3.35
N ASN A 138 -4.15 -23.42 -3.32
CA ASN A 138 -3.74 -24.20 -4.49
C ASN A 138 -4.85 -24.28 -5.54
N THR A 139 -6.10 -24.10 -5.16
CA THR A 139 -7.27 -24.17 -6.05
C THR A 139 -7.56 -22.85 -6.76
N ALA A 140 -7.00 -21.74 -6.25
CA ALA A 140 -7.15 -20.41 -6.83
C ALA A 140 -6.60 -20.38 -8.28
N ASP A 141 -7.19 -19.53 -9.10
CA ASP A 141 -6.70 -19.31 -10.45
C ASP A 141 -5.35 -18.59 -10.48
N LYS A 142 -4.78 -18.44 -11.68
CA LYS A 142 -3.46 -17.84 -11.85
C LYS A 142 -3.43 -16.37 -11.45
N GLU A 143 -4.48 -15.64 -11.71
CA GLU A 143 -4.57 -14.22 -11.44
C GLU A 143 -4.72 -13.95 -9.94
N GLU A 144 -5.54 -14.73 -9.26
CA GLU A 144 -5.68 -14.66 -7.80
C GLU A 144 -4.38 -15.03 -7.08
N LYS A 145 -3.67 -16.07 -7.56
CA LYS A 145 -2.32 -16.42 -7.05
C LYS A 145 -1.34 -15.27 -7.26
N LEU A 146 -1.39 -14.61 -8.41
CA LEU A 146 -0.56 -13.45 -8.71
C LEU A 146 -0.87 -12.28 -7.76
N GLU A 147 -2.14 -11.94 -7.58
CA GLU A 147 -2.56 -10.90 -6.64
C GLU A 147 -2.02 -11.17 -5.23
N ARG A 148 -2.10 -12.43 -4.77
CA ARG A 148 -1.57 -12.85 -3.46
C ARG A 148 -0.07 -12.64 -3.35
N ILE A 149 0.69 -13.09 -4.34
CA ILE A 149 2.16 -12.93 -4.39
C ILE A 149 2.55 -11.46 -4.37
N ILE A 150 1.95 -10.66 -5.25
CA ILE A 150 2.31 -9.24 -5.37
C ILE A 150 1.87 -8.42 -4.15
N THR A 151 0.73 -8.75 -3.55
CA THR A 151 0.29 -8.11 -2.31
C THR A 151 1.30 -8.32 -1.19
N GLN A 152 1.80 -9.54 -1.00
CA GLN A 152 2.81 -9.82 0.02
C GLN A 152 4.17 -9.22 -0.34
N LYS A 153 4.56 -9.23 -1.63
CA LYS A 153 5.75 -8.53 -2.11
C LYS A 153 5.68 -7.05 -1.78
N TRP A 154 4.56 -6.40 -2.07
CA TRP A 154 4.35 -4.97 -1.81
C TRP A 154 4.49 -4.63 -0.32
N LEU A 155 3.95 -5.45 0.58
CA LEU A 155 4.13 -5.30 2.02
C LEU A 155 5.61 -5.45 2.43
N ALA A 156 6.30 -6.46 1.88
CA ALA A 156 7.69 -6.75 2.15
C ALA A 156 8.66 -5.66 1.63
N LEU A 157 8.26 -4.91 0.61
CA LEU A 157 9.04 -3.80 0.05
C LEU A 157 9.09 -2.56 0.97
N TYR A 158 8.29 -2.50 2.04
CA TYR A 158 8.37 -1.36 2.94
C TYR A 158 9.79 -1.23 3.53
N PRO A 159 10.40 -0.02 3.52
CA PRO A 159 9.87 1.29 3.10
C PRO A 159 10.24 1.71 1.66
N GLU A 160 10.58 0.79 0.76
CA GLU A 160 10.99 1.03 -0.62
C GLU A 160 9.81 1.45 -1.51
N GLY A 161 9.32 2.67 -1.32
CA GLY A 161 8.11 3.17 -1.97
C GLY A 161 8.20 3.25 -3.49
N CYS A 162 9.38 3.50 -4.06
CA CYS A 162 9.55 3.56 -5.51
C CYS A 162 9.35 2.19 -6.15
N GLU A 163 9.90 1.14 -5.56
CA GLU A 163 9.74 -0.23 -6.04
C GLU A 163 8.30 -0.71 -5.83
N ALA A 164 7.70 -0.43 -4.66
CA ALA A 164 6.31 -0.74 -4.39
C ALA A 164 5.35 -0.09 -5.41
N TRP A 165 5.60 1.17 -5.78
CA TRP A 165 4.85 1.85 -6.84
C TRP A 165 5.07 1.23 -8.22
N ALA A 166 6.32 0.85 -8.55
CA ALA A 166 6.64 0.18 -9.81
C ALA A 166 5.89 -1.15 -9.94
N GLU A 167 5.81 -1.93 -8.85
CA GLU A 167 5.07 -3.19 -8.81
C GLU A 167 3.57 -3.00 -9.02
N GLN A 168 2.97 -2.08 -8.29
CA GLN A 168 1.54 -1.78 -8.44
C GLN A 168 1.22 -1.31 -9.85
N ARG A 169 2.05 -0.46 -10.43
CA ARG A 169 1.90 0.04 -11.80
C ARG A 169 2.06 -1.05 -12.86
N ARG A 170 3.00 -1.98 -12.64
CA ARG A 170 3.31 -3.09 -13.56
C ARG A 170 2.23 -4.15 -13.58
N THR A 171 1.64 -4.44 -12.42
CA THR A 171 0.74 -5.60 -12.22
C THR A 171 -0.71 -5.22 -11.98
N GLY A 172 -0.99 -4.00 -11.51
CA GLY A 172 -2.28 -3.58 -10.97
C GLY A 172 -2.49 -4.02 -9.51
N TYR A 173 -1.51 -4.71 -8.90
CA TYR A 173 -1.57 -5.21 -7.53
C TYR A 173 -0.51 -4.58 -6.63
N PRO A 174 -0.77 -4.48 -5.32
CA PRO A 174 -2.04 -4.80 -4.66
C PRO A 174 -3.15 -3.86 -5.12
N ARG A 175 -4.38 -4.30 -4.97
CA ARG A 175 -5.53 -3.39 -5.07
C ARG A 175 -5.49 -2.46 -3.88
N LEU A 176 -5.29 -1.19 -4.12
CA LEU A 176 -5.17 -0.17 -3.07
C LEU A 176 -6.49 0.58 -2.87
N ILE A 177 -6.70 1.06 -1.65
CA ILE A 177 -7.76 2.03 -1.38
C ILE A 177 -7.44 3.30 -2.16
N LYS A 178 -8.39 3.75 -2.99
CA LYS A 178 -8.23 4.94 -3.82
C LYS A 178 -8.12 6.19 -2.95
N VAL A 179 -7.49 7.23 -3.50
CA VAL A 179 -7.39 8.53 -2.82
C VAL A 179 -8.77 9.06 -2.42
N ALA A 180 -8.87 9.65 -1.24
CA ALA A 180 -10.15 10.15 -0.72
C ALA A 180 -10.66 11.36 -1.54
N VAL A 181 -9.76 12.29 -1.86
CA VAL A 181 -10.05 13.47 -2.67
C VAL A 181 -9.01 13.59 -3.75
N ASN A 182 -9.46 13.61 -5.00
CA ASN A 182 -8.60 13.80 -6.15
C ASN A 182 -8.57 15.27 -6.56
N ASN A 183 -7.47 15.94 -6.30
CA ASN A 183 -7.26 17.36 -6.62
C ASN A 183 -6.52 17.58 -7.94
N SER A 184 -6.43 16.58 -8.81
CA SER A 184 -5.73 16.70 -10.09
C SER A 184 -6.48 17.52 -11.16
N GLY A 185 -7.68 18.01 -10.88
CA GLY A 185 -8.50 18.70 -11.88
C GLY A 185 -8.91 17.80 -13.05
N ASN A 186 -9.18 16.53 -12.78
CA ASN A 186 -9.49 15.49 -13.77
C ASN A 186 -8.32 15.10 -14.69
N THR A 187 -7.10 15.52 -14.39
CA THR A 187 -5.92 15.14 -15.17
C THR A 187 -5.53 13.68 -14.90
N ILE A 188 -5.77 13.19 -13.69
CA ILE A 188 -5.51 11.80 -13.28
C ILE A 188 -6.84 11.17 -12.89
N SER A 189 -7.13 9.99 -13.44
CA SER A 189 -8.27 9.19 -12.99
C SER A 189 -8.08 8.74 -11.54
N THR A 190 -9.12 8.90 -10.72
CA THR A 190 -9.12 8.35 -9.35
C THR A 190 -9.04 6.82 -9.38
N ASP A 191 -9.57 6.20 -10.42
CA ASP A 191 -9.60 4.75 -10.57
C ASP A 191 -8.25 4.16 -10.97
N ASP A 192 -7.52 4.85 -11.85
CA ASP A 192 -6.26 4.35 -12.38
C ASP A 192 -5.04 4.76 -11.56
N MET A 193 -5.18 5.78 -10.71
CA MET A 193 -4.08 6.38 -9.96
C MET A 193 -2.96 6.91 -10.87
N ILE A 194 -1.82 7.29 -10.30
CA ILE A 194 -0.68 7.79 -11.07
C ILE A 194 0.10 6.61 -11.64
N ARG A 195 0.14 6.49 -12.96
CA ARG A 195 0.89 5.42 -13.65
C ARG A 195 2.26 5.86 -14.13
N ARG A 196 2.46 7.14 -14.35
CA ARG A 196 3.74 7.72 -14.79
C ARG A 196 3.82 9.20 -14.41
N VAL A 197 5.02 9.74 -14.48
CA VAL A 197 5.23 11.19 -14.38
C VAL A 197 4.78 11.85 -15.70
N PHE A 198 4.07 12.95 -15.63
CA PHE A 198 3.67 13.74 -16.80
C PHE A 198 4.86 14.19 -17.62
N PHE A 199 4.63 14.43 -18.90
CA PHE A 199 5.60 15.16 -19.71
C PHE A 199 5.82 16.56 -19.14
N ASN A 200 7.05 17.07 -19.29
CA ASN A 200 7.37 18.43 -18.86
C ASN A 200 6.42 19.43 -19.55
N GLN A 201 5.99 20.43 -18.80
CA GLN A 201 5.11 21.51 -19.30
C GLN A 201 5.70 22.21 -20.52
N ASP A 202 7.02 22.32 -20.62
CA ASP A 202 7.70 22.94 -21.76
C ASP A 202 7.39 22.22 -23.09
N TYR A 203 7.22 20.90 -23.08
CA TYR A 203 6.76 20.19 -24.27
C TYR A 203 5.36 20.58 -24.71
N LYS A 204 4.48 20.90 -23.77
CA LYS A 204 3.11 21.33 -24.06
C LYS A 204 3.07 22.73 -24.68
N THR A 205 3.96 23.62 -24.25
CA THR A 205 4.00 25.03 -24.67
C THR A 205 4.88 25.25 -25.88
N ASP A 206 6.08 24.69 -25.90
CA ASP A 206 7.12 25.03 -26.86
C ASP A 206 7.12 24.09 -28.07
N ASN A 207 6.64 22.85 -27.90
CA ASN A 207 6.57 21.87 -28.97
C ASN A 207 5.29 21.02 -28.90
N LYS A 208 4.16 21.67 -29.09
CA LYS A 208 2.84 21.01 -29.03
C LYS A 208 2.74 19.81 -29.96
N ALA A 209 3.30 19.86 -31.15
CA ALA A 209 3.22 18.78 -32.14
C ALA A 209 3.95 17.51 -31.61
N LEU A 210 5.11 17.68 -30.98
CA LEU A 210 5.82 16.57 -30.34
C LEU A 210 5.04 16.04 -29.17
N TYR A 211 4.51 16.91 -28.30
CA TYR A 211 3.69 16.52 -27.16
C TYR A 211 2.49 15.68 -27.61
N ASP A 212 1.71 16.16 -28.60
CA ASP A 212 0.54 15.46 -29.12
C ASP A 212 0.91 14.08 -29.72
N ALA A 213 2.05 14.00 -30.41
CA ALA A 213 2.55 12.73 -30.95
C ALA A 213 2.94 11.73 -29.84
N LEU A 214 3.57 12.20 -28.77
CA LEU A 214 3.94 11.38 -27.63
C LEU A 214 2.71 10.89 -26.86
N VAL A 215 1.75 11.77 -26.60
CA VAL A 215 0.48 11.42 -25.93
C VAL A 215 -0.32 10.42 -26.78
N SER A 216 -0.34 10.58 -28.08
CA SER A 216 -0.98 9.62 -29.00
C SER A 216 -0.37 8.22 -28.88
N LYS A 217 0.97 8.12 -28.77
CA LYS A 217 1.67 6.84 -28.57
C LYS A 217 1.36 6.18 -27.21
N LEU A 218 0.95 6.96 -26.23
CA LEU A 218 0.53 6.47 -24.91
C LEU A 218 -0.95 6.06 -24.85
N GLY A 219 -1.67 6.16 -25.96
CA GLY A 219 -3.10 5.85 -26.00
C GLY A 219 -4.01 7.05 -25.79
N GLY A 220 -3.48 8.28 -25.85
CA GLY A 220 -4.25 9.52 -25.81
C GLY A 220 -4.33 10.21 -24.44
N ALA A 221 -3.63 9.71 -23.43
CA ALA A 221 -3.56 10.33 -22.11
C ALA A 221 -2.12 10.51 -21.63
N ASP A 222 -1.87 11.63 -20.93
CA ASP A 222 -0.59 11.95 -20.29
C ASP A 222 -0.72 11.71 -18.77
N ASN A 223 -0.80 10.44 -18.36
CA ASN A 223 -0.95 10.05 -16.96
C ASN A 223 -0.33 8.66 -16.64
#